data_4c3b3b6a4b371e136132ad58ebbbcbee
#
_entry.id   4c3b3b6a4b371e136132ad58ebbbcbee
#
_cell.length_a   1.000
_cell.length_b   1.000
_cell.length_c   1.000
_cell.angle_alpha   90.00
_cell.angle_beta   90.00
_cell.angle_gamma   90.00
#
_symmetry.space_group_name_H-M   'P 1'
#
loop_
_entity.id
_entity.type
_entity.pdbx_description
1 polymer ?
#
loop_
_entity_poly.entity_id
_entity_poly.type
_entity_poly.pdbx_seq_one_letter_code
_entity_poly.pdbx_strand_id
1 'polypeptide(L)'
;MAQKANRYLEKPLPQGWGKDVSHAIPGDDNLFSRQIPPIDDKWWKAFDDPMLDSLITVASTQNYSVLSAMARMDMAKSNLRIERGSFFPSISLDGGWARQQSSGNVNALPQSITGAYSASLNASWELDVFGSIRQRVKAQRETFMASKEEYTSVMVSLCAQIASAYIGLRELQQELSVVTHNCHTQAAVLNITEVRYKTGLVSKLDVSQAKSVYYSTKASIPQLEAGINQYITTLAILLGTYPQHIRPILEKPGKLPDYMEPIGIGVPADLLLRRPDIRQAERQVNAQAATLGASQSDWLPQVFLKGSIGYSSHDLKDLTKRNSMTFEIAPNISWTLFSGTKLVNATRLARAQLDESIHQFNQTVLTAVQETDNAMNSYRNSIQQIVAMREVCNQGEETLKLSLDLYKQGLTPFQNVLDALRSLLTLSL
;
A
#
# COMPACT_ATOMS: atom_id res chain seq x y z
N MET A 1 6.98 -4.38 -22.12
CA MET A 1 6.08 -3.63 -21.21
C MET A 1 6.44 -2.13 -21.18
N ALA A 2 7.70 -1.74 -21.00
CA ALA A 2 8.12 -0.33 -20.96
C ALA A 2 7.65 0.53 -22.15
N GLN A 3 7.61 -0.01 -23.38
CA GLN A 3 7.10 0.72 -24.55
C GLN A 3 5.60 1.08 -24.50
N LYS A 4 4.78 0.33 -23.74
CA LYS A 4 3.34 0.63 -23.59
C LYS A 4 3.08 1.72 -22.55
N ALA A 5 3.80 1.71 -21.44
CA ALA A 5 3.68 2.73 -20.38
C ALA A 5 4.12 4.11 -20.90
N ASN A 6 5.18 4.20 -21.71
CA ASN A 6 5.61 5.44 -22.35
C ASN A 6 4.54 6.12 -23.23
N ARG A 7 3.51 5.39 -23.64
CA ARG A 7 2.42 5.92 -24.49
C ARG A 7 1.56 6.97 -23.78
N TYR A 8 1.47 6.91 -22.46
CA TYR A 8 0.62 7.78 -21.65
C TYR A 8 1.38 8.89 -20.95
N LEU A 9 2.73 8.89 -21.02
CA LEU A 9 3.54 9.93 -20.43
C LEU A 9 3.43 11.23 -21.24
N GLU A 10 3.04 12.31 -20.56
CA GLU A 10 3.01 13.65 -21.16
C GLU A 10 4.40 14.28 -21.22
N LYS A 11 5.30 13.89 -20.31
CA LYS A 11 6.69 14.36 -20.25
C LYS A 11 7.65 13.17 -20.27
N PRO A 12 8.77 13.25 -21.02
CA PRO A 12 9.78 12.19 -21.00
C PRO A 12 10.37 12.05 -19.59
N LEU A 13 10.67 10.82 -19.20
CA LEU A 13 11.39 10.55 -17.96
C LEU A 13 12.81 11.11 -18.03
N PRO A 14 13.36 11.59 -16.90
CA PRO A 14 14.77 11.97 -16.82
C PRO A 14 15.65 10.76 -17.13
N GLN A 15 16.76 11.00 -17.84
CA GLN A 15 17.70 9.93 -18.21
C GLN A 15 18.58 9.46 -17.04
N GLY A 16 18.63 10.23 -15.95
CA GLY A 16 19.39 9.95 -14.75
C GLY A 16 18.77 10.64 -13.53
N TRP A 17 19.29 10.34 -12.35
CA TRP A 17 18.87 10.96 -11.11
C TRP A 17 19.48 12.36 -10.97
N GLY A 18 18.83 13.27 -10.24
CA GLY A 18 19.13 14.71 -10.23
C GLY A 18 20.50 15.12 -9.67
N LYS A 19 21.13 14.29 -8.83
CA LYS A 19 22.54 14.42 -8.44
C LYS A 19 23.24 13.11 -8.74
N ASP A 20 24.49 13.19 -9.23
CA ASP A 20 25.32 12.02 -9.43
C ASP A 20 25.60 11.37 -8.07
N VAL A 21 24.90 10.30 -7.78
CA VAL A 21 24.93 9.62 -6.48
C VAL A 21 26.21 8.80 -6.33
N SER A 22 26.95 8.63 -7.43
CA SER A 22 28.16 7.80 -7.52
C SER A 22 29.38 8.36 -6.76
N HIS A 23 29.39 9.61 -6.31
CA HIS A 23 30.54 10.27 -5.69
C HIS A 23 30.31 10.71 -4.23
N ALA A 24 29.59 9.94 -3.43
CA ALA A 24 29.06 10.44 -2.16
C ALA A 24 30.01 10.37 -0.96
N ILE A 25 31.06 9.53 -0.96
CA ILE A 25 31.93 9.37 0.22
C ILE A 25 33.40 9.15 -0.22
N PRO A 26 34.36 9.91 0.30
CA PRO A 26 35.77 9.60 0.12
C PRO A 26 36.08 8.25 0.80
N GLY A 27 36.35 7.21 0.01
CA GLY A 27 36.78 5.89 0.49
C GLY A 27 35.74 4.77 0.35
N ASP A 28 34.50 5.04 -0.07
CA ASP A 28 33.47 4.02 -0.26
C ASP A 28 32.74 4.21 -1.61
N ASP A 29 33.44 3.90 -2.68
CA ASP A 29 32.97 4.01 -4.06
C ASP A 29 31.83 3.02 -4.41
N ASN A 30 31.38 2.19 -3.44
CA ASN A 30 30.49 1.04 -3.67
C ASN A 30 29.08 1.14 -3.08
N LEU A 31 28.72 2.24 -2.43
CA LEU A 31 27.40 2.36 -1.79
C LEU A 31 26.24 2.28 -2.77
N PHE A 32 26.46 2.76 -3.99
CA PHE A 32 25.50 2.70 -5.07
C PHE A 32 26.18 2.15 -6.32
N SER A 33 25.81 0.96 -6.75
CA SER A 33 26.36 0.37 -7.96
C SER A 33 25.31 0.17 -9.04
N ARG A 34 25.59 0.65 -10.25
CA ARG A 34 24.79 0.36 -11.45
C ARG A 34 24.94 -1.10 -11.92
N GLN A 35 25.96 -1.82 -11.42
CA GLN A 35 26.26 -3.21 -11.79
C GLN A 35 25.55 -4.23 -10.89
N ILE A 36 25.03 -3.80 -9.73
CA ILE A 36 24.30 -4.67 -8.82
C ILE A 36 22.86 -4.79 -9.31
N PRO A 37 22.31 -6.02 -9.42
CA PRO A 37 20.91 -6.19 -9.72
C PRO A 37 20.09 -5.45 -8.67
N PRO A 38 18.99 -4.82 -9.08
CA PRO A 38 18.15 -4.11 -8.16
C PRO A 38 17.59 -5.06 -7.10
N ILE A 39 17.40 -4.52 -5.92
CA ILE A 39 16.94 -5.19 -4.71
C ILE A 39 15.80 -6.17 -5.02
N ASP A 40 15.96 -7.42 -4.53
CA ASP A 40 14.99 -8.49 -4.62
C ASP A 40 13.67 -8.11 -3.90
N ASP A 41 12.58 -8.80 -4.23
CA ASP A 41 11.28 -8.64 -3.57
C ASP A 41 11.35 -8.87 -2.04
N LYS A 42 12.43 -9.53 -1.56
CA LYS A 42 12.70 -9.79 -0.13
C LYS A 42 13.89 -8.99 0.40
N TRP A 43 13.95 -7.71 0.07
CA TRP A 43 15.03 -6.78 0.42
C TRP A 43 15.38 -6.76 1.93
N TRP A 44 14.40 -7.04 2.81
CA TRP A 44 14.64 -7.06 4.26
C TRP A 44 15.58 -8.19 4.73
N LYS A 45 15.80 -9.20 3.90
CA LYS A 45 16.75 -10.28 4.19
C LYS A 45 18.21 -9.80 4.23
N ALA A 46 18.50 -8.68 3.56
CA ALA A 46 19.81 -8.05 3.60
C ALA A 46 20.19 -7.48 5.00
N PHE A 47 19.23 -7.39 5.92
CA PHE A 47 19.49 -7.07 7.33
C PHE A 47 19.96 -8.27 8.16
N ASP A 48 19.91 -9.48 7.62
CA ASP A 48 20.30 -10.74 8.29
C ASP A 48 19.70 -10.87 9.70
N ASP A 49 18.46 -10.42 9.88
CA ASP A 49 17.71 -10.47 11.16
C ASP A 49 16.56 -11.48 11.07
N PRO A 50 16.68 -12.65 11.76
CA PRO A 50 15.65 -13.68 11.74
C PRO A 50 14.33 -13.24 12.36
N MET A 51 14.37 -12.27 13.31
CA MET A 51 13.16 -11.74 13.93
C MET A 51 12.39 -10.88 12.94
N LEU A 52 13.07 -10.00 12.20
CA LEU A 52 12.45 -9.19 11.14
C LEU A 52 11.82 -10.08 10.06
N ASP A 53 12.52 -11.11 9.61
CA ASP A 53 11.99 -12.05 8.60
C ASP A 53 10.74 -12.79 9.11
N SER A 54 10.76 -13.22 10.39
CA SER A 54 9.60 -13.84 11.04
C SER A 54 8.40 -12.89 11.12
N LEU A 55 8.59 -11.64 11.55
CA LEU A 55 7.53 -10.64 11.67
C LEU A 55 6.89 -10.36 10.31
N ILE A 56 7.67 -10.16 9.25
CA ILE A 56 7.16 -9.92 7.90
C ILE A 56 6.41 -11.15 7.39
N THR A 57 6.93 -12.35 7.63
CA THR A 57 6.27 -13.60 7.20
C THR A 57 4.90 -13.77 7.86
N VAL A 58 4.80 -13.54 9.17
CA VAL A 58 3.52 -13.61 9.90
C VAL A 58 2.56 -12.54 9.39
N ALA A 59 3.01 -11.29 9.26
CA ALA A 59 2.17 -10.19 8.80
C ALA A 59 1.63 -10.42 7.39
N SER A 60 2.42 -10.99 6.49
CA SER A 60 2.01 -11.26 5.10
C SER A 60 0.77 -12.15 5.00
N THR A 61 0.49 -12.94 6.04
CA THR A 61 -0.65 -13.89 6.08
C THR A 61 -1.78 -13.47 7.02
N GLN A 62 -1.49 -12.62 8.02
CA GLN A 62 -2.45 -12.30 9.09
C GLN A 62 -2.90 -10.84 9.11
N ASN A 63 -2.19 -9.94 8.41
CA ASN A 63 -2.53 -8.53 8.39
C ASN A 63 -3.87 -8.28 7.69
N TYR A 64 -4.80 -7.59 8.36
CA TYR A 64 -6.14 -7.33 7.84
C TYR A 64 -6.16 -6.43 6.59
N SER A 65 -5.18 -5.55 6.40
CA SER A 65 -5.08 -4.75 5.18
C SER A 65 -4.72 -5.63 3.97
N VAL A 66 -3.83 -6.61 4.15
CA VAL A 66 -3.48 -7.61 3.13
C VAL A 66 -4.68 -8.51 2.81
N LEU A 67 -5.36 -9.04 3.84
CA LEU A 67 -6.57 -9.85 3.65
C LEU A 67 -7.69 -9.07 2.95
N SER A 68 -7.84 -7.79 3.27
CA SER A 68 -8.79 -6.90 2.59
C SER A 68 -8.41 -6.66 1.13
N ALA A 69 -7.12 -6.46 0.82
CA ALA A 69 -6.64 -6.32 -0.56
C ALA A 69 -6.85 -7.61 -1.36
N MET A 70 -6.63 -8.78 -0.74
CA MET A 70 -6.93 -10.09 -1.34
C MET A 70 -8.43 -10.24 -1.66
N ALA A 71 -9.29 -9.86 -0.72
CA ALA A 71 -10.74 -9.89 -0.93
C ALA A 71 -11.17 -8.94 -2.07
N ARG A 72 -10.58 -7.72 -2.17
CA ARG A 72 -10.82 -6.81 -3.32
C ARG A 72 -10.39 -7.43 -4.65
N MET A 73 -9.26 -8.12 -4.68
CA MET A 73 -8.81 -8.84 -5.86
C MET A 73 -9.80 -9.95 -6.26
N ASP A 74 -10.33 -10.71 -5.30
CA ASP A 74 -11.34 -11.75 -5.57
C ASP A 74 -12.68 -11.16 -6.02
N MET A 75 -13.09 -10.00 -5.49
CA MET A 75 -14.26 -9.24 -5.99
C MET A 75 -14.06 -8.81 -7.46
N ALA A 76 -12.90 -8.23 -7.80
CA ALA A 76 -12.59 -7.84 -9.17
C ALA A 76 -12.54 -9.03 -10.13
N LYS A 77 -12.01 -10.17 -9.68
CA LYS A 77 -12.03 -11.44 -10.42
C LYS A 77 -13.45 -11.96 -10.66
N SER A 78 -14.31 -11.84 -9.67
CA SER A 78 -15.72 -12.24 -9.78
C SER A 78 -16.49 -11.33 -10.74
N ASN A 79 -16.26 -10.01 -10.68
CA ASN A 79 -16.84 -9.06 -11.63
C ASN A 79 -16.40 -9.35 -13.08
N LEU A 80 -15.11 -9.69 -13.28
CA LEU A 80 -14.65 -10.14 -14.59
C LEU A 80 -15.37 -11.40 -15.08
N ARG A 81 -15.67 -12.35 -14.19
CA ARG A 81 -16.41 -13.57 -14.54
C ARG A 81 -17.87 -13.29 -14.84
N ILE A 82 -18.49 -12.37 -14.08
CA ILE A 82 -19.87 -11.92 -14.34
C ILE A 82 -19.92 -11.30 -15.73
N GLU A 83 -19.04 -10.35 -16.06
CA GLU A 83 -19.02 -9.71 -17.37
C GLU A 83 -18.75 -10.70 -18.52
N ARG A 84 -17.87 -11.69 -18.29
CA ARG A 84 -17.66 -12.80 -19.26
C ARG A 84 -18.91 -13.65 -19.48
N GLY A 85 -19.79 -13.72 -18.48
CA GLY A 85 -21.09 -14.38 -18.59
C GLY A 85 -21.96 -13.79 -19.71
N SER A 86 -21.79 -12.51 -20.03
CA SER A 86 -22.50 -11.84 -21.13
C SER A 86 -22.18 -12.39 -22.53
N PHE A 87 -21.11 -13.17 -22.70
CA PHE A 87 -20.85 -13.90 -23.95
C PHE A 87 -21.77 -15.10 -24.16
N PHE A 88 -22.48 -15.54 -23.15
CA PHE A 88 -23.34 -16.72 -23.19
C PHE A 88 -24.81 -16.33 -23.10
N PRO A 89 -25.72 -17.14 -23.67
CA PRO A 89 -27.16 -16.91 -23.51
C PRO A 89 -27.58 -17.02 -22.04
N SER A 90 -28.53 -16.17 -21.66
CA SER A 90 -29.29 -16.35 -20.42
C SER A 90 -30.50 -17.27 -20.69
N ILE A 91 -30.77 -18.22 -19.81
CA ILE A 91 -31.87 -19.14 -19.89
C ILE A 91 -32.71 -18.98 -18.62
N SER A 92 -34.02 -18.71 -18.79
CA SER A 92 -34.98 -18.62 -17.69
C SER A 92 -36.14 -19.59 -17.91
N LEU A 93 -36.69 -20.10 -16.82
CA LEU A 93 -37.95 -20.82 -16.79
C LEU A 93 -39.02 -19.91 -16.20
N ASP A 94 -40.04 -19.61 -16.99
CA ASP A 94 -41.12 -18.75 -16.57
C ASP A 94 -42.43 -19.58 -16.57
N GLY A 95 -43.24 -19.39 -15.54
CA GLY A 95 -44.54 -20.03 -15.43
C GLY A 95 -45.55 -19.06 -14.83
N GLY A 96 -46.77 -19.10 -15.33
CA GLY A 96 -47.80 -18.19 -14.85
C GLY A 96 -49.20 -18.54 -15.30
N TRP A 97 -50.18 -17.89 -14.70
CA TRP A 97 -51.54 -17.83 -15.13
C TRP A 97 -51.95 -16.36 -15.31
N ALA A 98 -52.49 -16.07 -16.48
CA ALA A 98 -52.97 -14.72 -16.77
C ALA A 98 -54.46 -14.82 -17.18
N ARG A 99 -55.27 -13.88 -16.68
CA ARG A 99 -56.63 -13.68 -17.14
C ARG A 99 -56.75 -12.29 -17.71
N GLN A 100 -57.12 -12.23 -18.99
CA GLN A 100 -57.16 -10.99 -19.75
C GLN A 100 -58.56 -10.81 -20.39
N GLN A 101 -59.06 -9.59 -20.36
CA GLN A 101 -60.22 -9.17 -21.10
C GLN A 101 -59.80 -8.17 -22.18
N SER A 102 -60.07 -8.50 -23.42
CA SER A 102 -59.81 -7.59 -24.54
C SER A 102 -60.89 -6.50 -24.63
N SER A 103 -60.48 -5.26 -24.94
CA SER A 103 -61.41 -4.16 -25.14
C SER A 103 -62.18 -4.35 -26.45
N GLY A 104 -63.51 -4.35 -26.38
CA GLY A 104 -64.36 -4.41 -27.56
C GLY A 104 -64.33 -3.15 -28.47
N ASN A 105 -63.72 -2.03 -27.96
CA ASN A 105 -63.56 -0.80 -28.74
C ASN A 105 -62.26 -0.79 -29.55
N VAL A 106 -61.33 -1.73 -29.31
CA VAL A 106 -60.04 -1.83 -29.99
C VAL A 106 -60.02 -3.01 -30.95
N ASN A 107 -60.68 -4.10 -30.63
CA ASN A 107 -60.74 -5.31 -31.45
C ASN A 107 -62.11 -5.46 -32.09
N ALA A 108 -62.19 -5.77 -33.37
CA ALA A 108 -63.41 -6.05 -34.10
C ALA A 108 -64.08 -7.38 -33.67
N LEU A 109 -63.51 -8.11 -32.72
CA LEU A 109 -64.07 -9.35 -32.15
C LEU A 109 -64.87 -9.07 -30.88
N PRO A 110 -65.91 -9.85 -30.57
CA PRO A 110 -66.65 -9.69 -29.33
C PRO A 110 -65.74 -9.72 -28.10
N GLN A 111 -66.13 -8.92 -27.09
CA GLN A 111 -65.43 -8.89 -25.80
C GLN A 111 -65.36 -10.31 -25.22
N SER A 112 -64.18 -10.83 -25.07
CA SER A 112 -63.92 -12.15 -24.48
C SER A 112 -63.01 -12.07 -23.29
N ILE A 113 -63.34 -12.77 -22.23
CA ILE A 113 -62.40 -12.98 -21.10
C ILE A 113 -61.73 -14.30 -21.37
N THR A 114 -60.41 -14.23 -21.55
CA THR A 114 -59.58 -15.42 -21.75
C THR A 114 -58.63 -15.58 -20.57
N GLY A 115 -58.50 -16.80 -20.05
CA GLY A 115 -57.45 -17.17 -19.09
C GLY A 115 -56.50 -18.17 -19.75
N ALA A 116 -55.21 -18.04 -19.47
CA ALA A 116 -54.26 -19.00 -19.96
C ALA A 116 -53.19 -19.33 -18.89
N TYR A 117 -52.91 -20.60 -18.76
CA TYR A 117 -51.74 -21.11 -18.06
C TYR A 117 -50.60 -21.19 -19.05
N SER A 118 -49.40 -20.77 -18.61
CA SER A 118 -48.19 -20.86 -19.43
C SER A 118 -47.03 -21.39 -18.63
N ALA A 119 -46.15 -22.15 -19.25
CA ALA A 119 -44.85 -22.57 -18.74
C ALA A 119 -43.87 -22.58 -19.92
N SER A 120 -42.82 -21.75 -19.87
CA SER A 120 -41.89 -21.60 -20.98
C SER A 120 -40.44 -21.50 -20.52
N LEU A 121 -39.53 -22.13 -21.26
CA LEU A 121 -38.10 -21.92 -21.18
C LEU A 121 -37.73 -20.85 -22.21
N ASN A 122 -37.17 -19.74 -21.72
CA ASN A 122 -36.79 -18.60 -22.54
C ASN A 122 -35.27 -18.49 -22.59
N ALA A 123 -34.71 -18.26 -23.78
CA ALA A 123 -33.30 -18.00 -24.00
C ALA A 123 -33.13 -16.61 -24.63
N SER A 124 -32.20 -15.83 -24.12
CA SER A 124 -31.83 -14.53 -24.70
C SER A 124 -30.30 -14.42 -24.77
N TRP A 125 -29.81 -14.10 -25.96
CA TRP A 125 -28.38 -13.95 -26.22
C TRP A 125 -28.08 -12.69 -27.01
N GLU A 126 -27.21 -11.84 -26.47
CA GLU A 126 -26.66 -10.70 -27.18
C GLU A 126 -25.43 -11.16 -27.97
N LEU A 127 -25.48 -11.03 -29.29
CA LEU A 127 -24.37 -11.35 -30.19
C LEU A 127 -23.43 -10.15 -30.26
N ASP A 128 -22.20 -10.30 -29.78
CA ASP A 128 -21.18 -9.22 -29.73
C ASP A 128 -20.59 -8.93 -31.10
N VAL A 129 -21.43 -8.52 -32.07
CA VAL A 129 -21.01 -8.23 -33.44
C VAL A 129 -20.04 -7.05 -33.49
N PHE A 130 -20.34 -5.99 -32.76
CA PHE A 130 -19.58 -4.73 -32.76
C PHE A 130 -18.59 -4.60 -31.61
N GLY A 131 -18.49 -5.60 -30.74
CA GLY A 131 -17.44 -5.67 -29.73
C GLY A 131 -17.74 -4.92 -28.43
N SER A 132 -18.96 -4.54 -28.15
CA SER A 132 -19.34 -3.89 -26.88
C SER A 132 -19.04 -4.78 -25.67
N ILE A 133 -19.46 -6.06 -25.70
CA ILE A 133 -19.18 -7.03 -24.63
C ILE A 133 -17.68 -7.27 -24.51
N ARG A 134 -16.96 -7.43 -25.63
CA ARG A 134 -15.50 -7.58 -25.62
C ARG A 134 -14.79 -6.41 -24.95
N GLN A 135 -15.23 -5.17 -25.19
CA GLN A 135 -14.66 -3.99 -24.54
C GLN A 135 -14.99 -3.94 -23.06
N ARG A 136 -16.22 -4.26 -22.63
CA ARG A 136 -16.58 -4.37 -21.22
C ARG A 136 -15.77 -5.43 -20.50
N VAL A 137 -15.62 -6.62 -21.06
CA VAL A 137 -14.77 -7.69 -20.52
C VAL A 137 -13.32 -7.27 -20.43
N LYS A 138 -12.80 -6.53 -21.45
CA LYS A 138 -11.45 -5.98 -21.43
C LYS A 138 -11.27 -4.96 -20.30
N ALA A 139 -12.23 -4.06 -20.09
CA ALA A 139 -12.22 -3.11 -18.98
C ALA A 139 -12.14 -3.83 -17.62
N GLN A 140 -13.02 -4.82 -17.38
CA GLN A 140 -13.00 -5.60 -16.15
C GLN A 140 -11.74 -6.45 -15.97
N ARG A 141 -11.14 -6.92 -17.08
CA ARG A 141 -9.84 -7.63 -17.02
C ARG A 141 -8.73 -6.70 -16.57
N GLU A 142 -8.66 -5.48 -17.11
CA GLU A 142 -7.63 -4.52 -16.69
C GLU A 142 -7.88 -4.04 -15.24
N THR A 143 -9.14 -3.89 -14.81
CA THR A 143 -9.49 -3.63 -13.40
C THR A 143 -9.04 -4.76 -12.47
N PHE A 144 -9.22 -6.03 -12.88
CA PHE A 144 -8.68 -7.16 -12.12
C PHE A 144 -7.14 -7.16 -12.08
N MET A 145 -6.47 -6.78 -13.17
CA MET A 145 -5.01 -6.65 -13.16
C MET A 145 -4.55 -5.49 -12.27
N ALA A 146 -5.29 -4.37 -12.26
CA ALA A 146 -5.03 -3.25 -11.33
C ALA A 146 -5.14 -3.68 -9.87
N SER A 147 -6.15 -4.48 -9.50
CA SER A 147 -6.31 -4.98 -8.13
C SER A 147 -5.19 -5.95 -7.70
N LYS A 148 -4.55 -6.66 -8.63
CA LYS A 148 -3.35 -7.46 -8.35
C LYS A 148 -2.15 -6.57 -8.01
N GLU A 149 -1.97 -5.49 -8.76
CA GLU A 149 -0.89 -4.53 -8.47
C GLU A 149 -1.15 -3.78 -7.16
N GLU A 150 -2.42 -3.46 -6.84
CA GLU A 150 -2.82 -2.91 -5.55
C GLU A 150 -2.45 -3.85 -4.39
N TYR A 151 -2.75 -5.14 -4.51
CA TYR A 151 -2.33 -6.13 -3.53
C TYR A 151 -0.81 -6.13 -3.33
N THR A 152 -0.05 -6.10 -4.42
CA THR A 152 1.43 -6.03 -4.36
C THR A 152 1.90 -4.73 -3.69
N SER A 153 1.25 -3.59 -3.97
CA SER A 153 1.56 -2.29 -3.35
C SER A 153 1.30 -2.32 -1.84
N VAL A 154 0.20 -2.92 -1.40
CA VAL A 154 -0.11 -3.11 0.03
C VAL A 154 0.95 -3.97 0.71
N MET A 155 1.42 -5.05 0.06
CA MET A 155 2.49 -5.91 0.59
C MET A 155 3.81 -5.15 0.74
N VAL A 156 4.22 -4.39 -0.27
CA VAL A 156 5.45 -3.57 -0.22
C VAL A 156 5.37 -2.56 0.93
N SER A 157 4.24 -1.85 1.04
CA SER A 157 4.02 -0.88 2.11
C SER A 157 4.03 -1.54 3.50
N LEU A 158 3.42 -2.70 3.64
CA LEU A 158 3.41 -3.45 4.91
C LEU A 158 4.83 -3.87 5.32
N CYS A 159 5.61 -4.43 4.40
CA CYS A 159 7.00 -4.80 4.69
C CYS A 159 7.83 -3.60 5.14
N ALA A 160 7.69 -2.45 4.46
CA ALA A 160 8.38 -1.22 4.82
C ALA A 160 7.96 -0.69 6.21
N GLN A 161 6.65 -0.70 6.52
CA GLN A 161 6.14 -0.28 7.82
C GLN A 161 6.64 -1.18 8.96
N ILE A 162 6.66 -2.50 8.76
CA ILE A 162 7.16 -3.44 9.77
C ILE A 162 8.65 -3.23 9.99
N ALA A 163 9.45 -3.14 8.92
CA ALA A 163 10.89 -2.92 9.03
C ALA A 163 11.19 -1.59 9.76
N SER A 164 10.52 -0.50 9.38
CA SER A 164 10.67 0.80 10.03
C SER A 164 10.28 0.76 11.51
N ALA A 165 9.13 0.16 11.84
CA ALA A 165 8.68 0.05 13.23
C ALA A 165 9.59 -0.86 14.07
N TYR A 166 10.11 -1.93 13.48
CA TYR A 166 11.03 -2.84 14.16
C TYR A 166 12.39 -2.19 14.42
N ILE A 167 12.95 -1.49 13.41
CA ILE A 167 14.21 -0.76 13.56
C ILE A 167 14.04 0.34 14.62
N GLY A 168 12.96 1.13 14.57
CA GLY A 168 12.69 2.15 15.58
C GLY A 168 12.50 1.57 17.00
N LEU A 169 11.92 0.38 17.14
CA LEU A 169 11.88 -0.34 18.42
C LEU A 169 13.30 -0.65 18.92
N ARG A 170 14.17 -1.20 18.06
CA ARG A 170 15.54 -1.55 18.44
C ARG A 170 16.39 -0.33 18.75
N GLU A 171 16.20 0.75 18.02
CA GLU A 171 16.79 2.06 18.28
C GLU A 171 16.45 2.55 19.70
N LEU A 172 15.17 2.66 20.08
CA LEU A 172 14.76 3.09 21.40
C LEU A 172 15.23 2.14 22.52
N GLN A 173 15.31 0.83 22.26
CA GLN A 173 15.87 -0.12 23.23
C GLN A 173 17.37 0.11 23.46
N GLN A 174 18.10 0.41 22.41
CA GLN A 174 19.52 0.75 22.50
C GLN A 174 19.71 2.09 23.22
N GLU A 175 18.93 3.11 22.86
CA GLU A 175 18.92 4.41 23.53
C GLU A 175 18.62 4.27 25.03
N LEU A 176 17.61 3.50 25.41
CA LEU A 176 17.29 3.20 26.81
C LEU A 176 18.49 2.57 27.56
N SER A 177 19.22 1.67 26.90
CA SER A 177 20.42 1.06 27.49
C SER A 177 21.52 2.11 27.72
N VAL A 178 21.76 2.99 26.73
CA VAL A 178 22.76 4.07 26.84
C VAL A 178 22.36 5.08 27.93
N VAL A 179 21.11 5.54 27.95
CA VAL A 179 20.60 6.48 28.96
C VAL A 179 20.68 5.88 30.35
N THR A 180 20.37 4.60 30.51
CA THR A 180 20.51 3.88 31.80
C THR A 180 21.98 3.84 32.25
N HIS A 181 22.90 3.55 31.34
CA HIS A 181 24.35 3.57 31.63
C HIS A 181 24.81 4.98 32.02
N ASN A 182 24.39 6.02 31.30
CA ASN A 182 24.68 7.41 31.62
C ASN A 182 24.14 7.79 33.00
N CYS A 183 22.94 7.33 33.36
CA CYS A 183 22.37 7.52 34.67
C CYS A 183 23.23 6.90 35.81
N HIS A 184 23.79 5.72 35.60
CA HIS A 184 24.73 5.09 36.52
C HIS A 184 26.03 5.90 36.66
N THR A 185 26.61 6.38 35.55
CA THR A 185 27.80 7.23 35.58
C THR A 185 27.55 8.54 36.31
N GLN A 186 26.42 9.19 36.06
CA GLN A 186 26.02 10.43 36.73
C GLN A 186 25.75 10.22 38.21
N ALA A 187 25.19 9.08 38.63
CA ALA A 187 25.04 8.72 40.02
C ALA A 187 26.40 8.58 40.73
N ALA A 188 27.37 7.98 40.08
CA ALA A 188 28.74 7.87 40.62
C ALA A 188 29.39 9.27 40.78
N VAL A 189 29.26 10.15 39.78
CA VAL A 189 29.77 11.53 39.82
C VAL A 189 29.08 12.32 40.93
N LEU A 190 27.76 12.19 41.13
CA LEU A 190 27.01 12.80 42.21
C LEU A 190 27.56 12.35 43.56
N ASN A 191 27.77 11.05 43.77
CA ASN A 191 28.34 10.51 45.00
C ASN A 191 29.73 11.10 45.33
N ILE A 192 30.63 11.18 44.32
CA ILE A 192 31.93 11.82 44.45
C ILE A 192 31.78 13.29 44.91
N THR A 193 30.88 14.03 44.25
CA THR A 193 30.64 15.45 44.55
C THR A 193 30.04 15.65 45.96
N GLU A 194 29.14 14.78 46.40
CA GLU A 194 28.61 14.80 47.76
C GLU A 194 29.67 14.51 48.84
N VAL A 195 30.56 13.54 48.61
CA VAL A 195 31.70 13.25 49.54
C VAL A 195 32.62 14.47 49.60
N ARG A 196 32.98 15.07 48.48
CA ARG A 196 33.86 16.26 48.45
C ARG A 196 33.21 17.48 49.12
N TYR A 197 31.90 17.64 49.02
CA TYR A 197 31.16 18.66 49.77
C TYR A 197 31.22 18.46 51.25
N LYS A 198 31.04 17.22 51.75
CA LYS A 198 31.13 16.89 53.18
C LYS A 198 32.51 17.15 53.75
N THR A 199 33.56 17.06 52.94
CA THR A 199 34.96 17.37 53.29
C THR A 199 35.35 18.83 53.08
N GLY A 200 34.39 19.69 52.63
CA GLY A 200 34.62 21.12 52.43
C GLY A 200 35.41 21.47 51.15
N LEU A 201 35.62 20.53 50.24
CA LEU A 201 36.43 20.71 49.02
C LEU A 201 35.63 21.31 47.87
N VAL A 202 34.31 21.27 47.88
CA VAL A 202 33.43 21.79 46.83
C VAL A 202 32.21 22.48 47.42
N SER A 203 31.53 23.28 46.59
CA SER A 203 30.35 24.05 47.00
C SER A 203 29.04 23.21 46.99
N LYS A 204 28.02 23.65 47.71
CA LYS A 204 26.66 23.07 47.61
C LYS A 204 26.07 23.27 46.18
N LEU A 205 26.54 24.28 45.46
CA LEU A 205 26.16 24.53 44.09
C LEU A 205 26.52 23.34 43.21
N ASP A 206 27.74 22.81 43.33
CA ASP A 206 28.21 21.67 42.54
C ASP A 206 27.38 20.42 42.76
N VAL A 207 26.99 20.16 44.03
CA VAL A 207 26.08 19.05 44.41
C VAL A 207 24.70 19.24 43.76
N SER A 208 24.16 20.48 43.79
CA SER A 208 22.85 20.77 43.21
C SER A 208 22.86 20.63 41.69
N GLN A 209 23.93 21.03 41.03
CA GLN A 209 24.12 20.85 39.59
C GLN A 209 24.24 19.36 39.22
N ALA A 210 25.03 18.57 39.96
CA ALA A 210 25.16 17.12 39.74
C ALA A 210 23.80 16.42 39.91
N LYS A 211 23.02 16.79 40.93
CA LYS A 211 21.64 16.29 41.13
C LYS A 211 20.73 16.64 39.98
N SER A 212 20.80 17.88 39.50
CA SER A 212 19.96 18.33 38.39
C SER A 212 20.20 17.50 37.14
N VAL A 213 21.47 17.23 36.76
CA VAL A 213 21.80 16.41 35.58
C VAL A 213 21.34 14.97 35.78
N TYR A 214 21.62 14.35 36.94
CA TYR A 214 21.17 12.99 37.25
C TYR A 214 19.67 12.82 37.13
N TYR A 215 18.89 13.71 37.76
CA TYR A 215 17.43 13.60 37.74
C TYR A 215 16.85 13.97 36.35
N SER A 216 17.48 14.87 35.59
CA SER A 216 17.09 15.15 34.21
C SER A 216 17.23 13.93 33.34
N THR A 217 18.36 13.23 33.38
CA THR A 217 18.58 11.98 32.62
C THR A 217 17.63 10.88 33.08
N LYS A 218 17.43 10.74 34.41
CA LYS A 218 16.48 9.76 34.94
C LYS A 218 15.04 10.00 34.50
N ALA A 219 14.66 11.26 34.31
CA ALA A 219 13.32 11.65 33.86
C ALA A 219 13.05 11.29 32.37
N SER A 220 14.09 11.07 31.52
CA SER A 220 13.88 10.62 30.15
C SER A 220 13.57 9.11 30.01
N ILE A 221 13.94 8.30 31.01
CA ILE A 221 13.72 6.84 30.97
C ILE A 221 12.25 6.46 30.75
N PRO A 222 11.26 6.99 31.52
CA PRO A 222 9.86 6.64 31.31
C PRO A 222 9.33 7.02 29.93
N GLN A 223 9.88 8.07 29.29
CA GLN A 223 9.51 8.49 27.94
C GLN A 223 9.99 7.48 26.90
N LEU A 224 11.22 6.96 27.05
CA LEU A 224 11.76 5.91 26.19
C LEU A 224 10.98 4.60 26.34
N GLU A 225 10.64 4.21 27.58
CA GLU A 225 9.81 3.03 27.85
C GLU A 225 8.42 3.17 27.22
N ALA A 226 7.81 4.36 27.24
CA ALA A 226 6.55 4.64 26.59
C ALA A 226 6.68 4.52 25.04
N GLY A 227 7.76 5.04 24.47
CA GLY A 227 8.07 4.90 23.03
C GLY A 227 8.24 3.44 22.60
N ILE A 228 9.00 2.65 23.36
CA ILE A 228 9.18 1.21 23.16
C ILE A 228 7.81 0.52 23.13
N ASN A 229 6.96 0.83 24.12
CA ASN A 229 5.63 0.26 24.21
C ASN A 229 4.75 0.65 23.00
N GLN A 230 4.89 1.87 22.51
CA GLN A 230 4.18 2.34 21.31
C GLN A 230 4.60 1.56 20.07
N TYR A 231 5.90 1.31 19.85
CA TYR A 231 6.37 0.49 18.72
C TYR A 231 5.90 -0.96 18.81
N ILE A 232 5.91 -1.57 20.01
CA ILE A 232 5.35 -2.92 20.22
C ILE A 232 3.87 -2.96 19.86
N THR A 233 3.10 -1.95 20.26
CA THR A 233 1.68 -1.86 19.93
C THR A 233 1.46 -1.67 18.40
N THR A 234 2.27 -0.83 17.77
CA THR A 234 2.25 -0.63 16.30
C THR A 234 2.54 -1.93 15.57
N LEU A 235 3.59 -2.66 15.98
CA LEU A 235 3.92 -3.96 15.40
C LEU A 235 2.80 -4.98 15.59
N ALA A 236 2.13 -4.98 16.76
CA ALA A 236 0.98 -5.85 16.99
C ALA A 236 -0.14 -5.61 15.96
N ILE A 237 -0.47 -4.35 15.70
CA ILE A 237 -1.48 -3.99 14.70
C ILE A 237 -1.05 -4.43 13.30
N LEU A 238 0.23 -4.20 12.95
CA LEU A 238 0.77 -4.62 11.64
C LEU A 238 0.79 -6.14 11.47
N LEU A 239 0.94 -6.89 12.57
CA LEU A 239 0.86 -8.36 12.58
C LEU A 239 -0.59 -8.88 12.63
N GLY A 240 -1.60 -8.01 12.78
CA GLY A 240 -2.99 -8.43 12.94
C GLY A 240 -3.28 -9.15 14.27
N THR A 241 -2.53 -8.84 15.33
CA THR A 241 -2.65 -9.49 16.64
C THR A 241 -2.71 -8.46 17.79
N TYR A 242 -2.95 -8.95 19.00
CA TYR A 242 -2.96 -8.10 20.21
C TYR A 242 -1.55 -7.92 20.80
N PRO A 243 -1.23 -6.75 21.38
CA PRO A 243 0.09 -6.46 21.95
C PRO A 243 0.58 -7.50 22.97
N GLN A 244 -0.34 -8.09 23.75
CA GLN A 244 -0.01 -9.10 24.77
C GLN A 244 0.68 -10.34 24.21
N HIS A 245 0.40 -10.71 22.95
CA HIS A 245 0.96 -11.91 22.34
C HIS A 245 2.42 -11.73 21.90
N ILE A 246 2.78 -10.51 21.46
CA ILE A 246 4.13 -10.25 20.94
C ILE A 246 5.05 -9.56 21.96
N ARG A 247 4.48 -8.95 23.00
CA ARG A 247 5.22 -8.26 24.06
C ARG A 247 6.34 -9.11 24.67
N PRO A 248 6.13 -10.36 25.10
CA PRO A 248 7.19 -11.17 25.72
C PRO A 248 8.40 -11.43 24.81
N ILE A 249 8.20 -11.32 23.50
CA ILE A 249 9.23 -11.54 22.48
C ILE A 249 9.98 -10.23 22.20
N LEU A 250 9.25 -9.13 22.02
CA LEU A 250 9.78 -7.85 21.55
C LEU A 250 10.30 -6.95 22.69
N GLU A 251 9.86 -7.14 23.94
CA GLU A 251 10.43 -6.43 25.11
C GLU A 251 11.89 -6.79 25.37
N LYS A 252 12.31 -7.99 24.96
CA LYS A 252 13.71 -8.38 25.12
C LYS A 252 14.58 -7.50 24.21
N PRO A 253 15.59 -6.79 24.77
CA PRO A 253 16.52 -6.04 23.96
C PRO A 253 17.17 -6.93 22.90
N GLY A 254 17.31 -6.41 21.69
CA GLY A 254 17.97 -7.08 20.59
C GLY A 254 18.97 -6.14 19.94
N LYS A 255 19.84 -6.69 19.11
CA LYS A 255 20.80 -5.91 18.34
C LYS A 255 20.04 -5.08 17.29
N LEU A 256 20.48 -3.85 17.04
CA LEU A 256 20.03 -3.05 15.92
C LEU A 256 20.46 -3.75 14.62
N PRO A 257 19.52 -4.04 13.68
CA PRO A 257 19.87 -4.63 12.39
C PRO A 257 20.80 -3.70 11.61
N ASP A 258 21.83 -4.25 11.00
CA ASP A 258 22.80 -3.51 10.18
C ASP A 258 22.64 -3.89 8.71
N TYR A 259 22.56 -2.89 7.83
CA TYR A 259 22.45 -3.11 6.40
C TYR A 259 23.82 -2.87 5.75
N MET A 260 24.46 -3.95 5.35
CA MET A 260 25.84 -3.90 4.82
C MET A 260 25.93 -4.03 3.30
N GLU A 261 24.82 -4.27 2.60
CA GLU A 261 24.85 -4.47 1.15
C GLU A 261 24.77 -3.14 0.40
N PRO A 262 25.56 -2.97 -0.69
CA PRO A 262 25.42 -1.78 -1.53
C PRO A 262 24.04 -1.79 -2.24
N ILE A 263 23.41 -0.62 -2.28
CA ILE A 263 22.09 -0.48 -2.89
C ILE A 263 22.22 -0.33 -4.42
N GLY A 264 21.62 -1.27 -5.16
CA GLY A 264 21.55 -1.19 -6.62
C GLY A 264 20.66 -0.04 -7.10
N ILE A 265 21.24 0.93 -7.81
CA ILE A 265 20.49 2.05 -8.39
C ILE A 265 20.13 1.71 -9.83
N GLY A 266 18.82 1.58 -10.12
CA GLY A 266 18.30 1.55 -11.47
C GLY A 266 18.29 2.94 -12.12
N VAL A 267 17.88 3.01 -13.37
CA VAL A 267 17.54 4.28 -14.03
C VAL A 267 16.06 4.63 -13.79
N PRO A 268 15.66 5.92 -13.86
CA PRO A 268 14.26 6.31 -13.65
C PRO A 268 13.25 5.51 -14.48
N ALA A 269 13.62 5.08 -15.69
CA ALA A 269 12.78 4.23 -16.55
C ALA A 269 12.45 2.85 -15.93
N ASP A 270 13.28 2.32 -15.05
CA ASP A 270 13.05 1.05 -14.37
C ASP A 270 11.89 1.12 -13.37
N LEU A 271 11.60 2.30 -12.82
CA LEU A 271 10.44 2.52 -11.95
C LEU A 271 9.14 2.12 -12.61
N LEU A 272 8.97 2.42 -13.91
CA LEU A 272 7.79 2.06 -14.68
C LEU A 272 7.53 0.54 -14.71
N LEU A 273 8.60 -0.24 -14.61
CA LEU A 273 8.52 -1.70 -14.65
C LEU A 273 8.32 -2.34 -13.28
N ARG A 274 8.77 -1.66 -12.23
CA ARG A 274 8.92 -2.25 -10.89
C ARG A 274 7.88 -1.80 -9.91
N ARG A 275 7.60 -0.49 -9.83
CA ARG A 275 6.66 0.04 -8.84
C ARG A 275 5.24 -0.44 -9.13
N PRO A 276 4.61 -1.13 -8.17
CA PRO A 276 3.26 -1.66 -8.35
C PRO A 276 2.19 -0.57 -8.46
N ASP A 277 2.38 0.60 -7.82
CA ASP A 277 1.49 1.76 -7.91
C ASP A 277 1.44 2.36 -9.33
N ILE A 278 2.59 2.46 -10.01
CA ILE A 278 2.66 2.90 -11.40
C ILE A 278 1.98 1.88 -12.31
N ARG A 279 2.24 0.59 -12.10
CA ARG A 279 1.60 -0.50 -12.86
C ARG A 279 0.09 -0.54 -12.63
N GLN A 280 -0.37 -0.29 -11.41
CA GLN A 280 -1.79 -0.16 -11.08
C GLN A 280 -2.42 0.99 -11.87
N ALA A 281 -1.82 2.17 -11.84
CA ALA A 281 -2.32 3.34 -12.55
C ALA A 281 -2.34 3.11 -14.08
N GLU A 282 -1.33 2.47 -14.68
CA GLU A 282 -1.33 2.07 -16.10
C GLU A 282 -2.52 1.15 -16.42
N ARG A 283 -2.81 0.15 -15.55
CA ARG A 283 -3.95 -0.74 -15.72
C ARG A 283 -5.28 -0.01 -15.65
N GLN A 284 -5.39 1.00 -14.79
CA GLN A 284 -6.59 1.84 -14.70
C GLN A 284 -6.81 2.65 -15.98
N VAL A 285 -5.76 3.25 -16.56
CA VAL A 285 -5.84 3.92 -17.87
C VAL A 285 -6.33 2.96 -18.95
N ASN A 286 -5.79 1.74 -18.99
CA ASN A 286 -6.21 0.72 -19.97
C ASN A 286 -7.67 0.30 -19.77
N ALA A 287 -8.15 0.22 -18.51
CA ALA A 287 -9.54 -0.07 -18.19
C ALA A 287 -10.47 1.05 -18.68
N GLN A 288 -10.14 2.32 -18.42
CA GLN A 288 -10.92 3.46 -18.90
C GLN A 288 -10.91 3.59 -20.44
N ALA A 289 -9.80 3.30 -21.08
CA ALA A 289 -9.73 3.25 -22.55
C ALA A 289 -10.67 2.18 -23.13
N ALA A 290 -10.77 1.02 -22.48
CA ALA A 290 -11.71 -0.02 -22.87
C ALA A 290 -13.18 0.38 -22.60
N THR A 291 -13.45 1.07 -21.47
CA THR A 291 -14.77 1.62 -21.14
C THR A 291 -15.22 2.66 -22.19
N LEU A 292 -14.31 3.53 -22.63
CA LEU A 292 -14.59 4.44 -23.74
C LEU A 292 -14.93 3.68 -25.03
N GLY A 293 -14.18 2.61 -25.33
CA GLY A 293 -14.47 1.74 -26.48
C GLY A 293 -15.87 1.08 -26.39
N ALA A 294 -16.28 0.65 -25.21
CA ALA A 294 -17.63 0.13 -24.97
C ALA A 294 -18.70 1.21 -25.24
N SER A 295 -18.53 2.41 -24.66
CA SER A 295 -19.44 3.55 -24.87
C SER A 295 -19.53 4.00 -26.34
N GLN A 296 -18.45 3.85 -27.11
CA GLN A 296 -18.48 4.08 -28.56
C GLN A 296 -19.25 2.98 -29.31
N SER A 297 -19.18 1.74 -28.83
CA SER A 297 -19.94 0.63 -29.44
C SER A 297 -21.46 0.76 -29.21
N ASP A 298 -21.90 1.49 -28.17
CA ASP A 298 -23.33 1.75 -27.89
C ASP A 298 -24.02 2.63 -28.97
N TRP A 299 -23.25 3.25 -29.87
CA TRP A 299 -23.76 3.96 -31.05
C TRP A 299 -24.16 3.03 -32.19
N LEU A 300 -23.78 1.76 -32.13
CA LEU A 300 -23.99 0.77 -33.17
C LEU A 300 -25.20 -0.10 -32.84
N PRO A 301 -25.82 -0.76 -33.84
CA PRO A 301 -26.92 -1.67 -33.61
C PRO A 301 -26.51 -2.83 -32.69
N GLN A 302 -27.40 -3.23 -31.80
CA GLN A 302 -27.24 -4.44 -30.97
C GLN A 302 -28.06 -5.58 -31.60
N VAL A 303 -27.43 -6.76 -31.65
CA VAL A 303 -28.03 -7.94 -32.26
C VAL A 303 -28.36 -8.95 -31.15
N PHE A 304 -29.60 -9.35 -31.06
CA PHE A 304 -30.06 -10.33 -30.08
C PHE A 304 -30.64 -11.56 -30.79
N LEU A 305 -30.38 -12.73 -30.25
CA LEU A 305 -31.08 -13.95 -30.58
C LEU A 305 -31.96 -14.35 -29.39
N LYS A 306 -33.26 -14.31 -29.58
CA LYS A 306 -34.24 -14.75 -28.57
C LYS A 306 -34.86 -16.05 -29.02
N GLY A 307 -35.16 -16.93 -28.08
CA GLY A 307 -35.86 -18.17 -28.33
C GLY A 307 -36.72 -18.55 -27.12
N SER A 308 -37.84 -19.17 -27.39
CA SER A 308 -38.67 -19.75 -26.34
C SER A 308 -39.22 -21.10 -26.77
N ILE A 309 -39.37 -22.00 -25.83
CA ILE A 309 -40.12 -23.26 -25.97
C ILE A 309 -40.92 -23.47 -24.72
N GLY A 310 -42.22 -23.84 -24.88
CA GLY A 310 -43.06 -23.98 -23.73
C GLY A 310 -44.42 -24.56 -24.07
N TYR A 311 -45.31 -24.40 -23.12
CA TYR A 311 -46.71 -24.83 -23.22
C TYR A 311 -47.63 -23.68 -22.80
N SER A 312 -48.77 -23.53 -23.50
CA SER A 312 -49.81 -22.58 -23.15
C SER A 312 -51.20 -23.22 -23.35
N SER A 313 -52.09 -23.12 -22.35
CA SER A 313 -53.40 -23.72 -22.39
C SER A 313 -54.41 -22.91 -21.56
N HIS A 314 -55.67 -22.95 -21.95
CA HIS A 314 -56.77 -22.38 -21.15
C HIS A 314 -57.08 -23.20 -19.90
N ASP A 315 -56.90 -24.52 -19.98
CA ASP A 315 -57.09 -25.46 -18.87
C ASP A 315 -55.76 -26.02 -18.39
N LEU A 316 -55.56 -26.06 -17.07
CA LEU A 316 -54.31 -26.58 -16.47
C LEU A 316 -54.08 -28.05 -16.83
N LYS A 317 -55.16 -28.88 -16.91
CA LYS A 317 -55.09 -30.30 -17.29
C LYS A 317 -54.59 -30.53 -18.71
N ASP A 318 -54.71 -29.54 -19.56
CA ASP A 318 -54.33 -29.60 -20.98
C ASP A 318 -52.95 -28.98 -21.25
N LEU A 319 -52.33 -28.36 -20.23
CA LEU A 319 -51.09 -27.61 -20.38
C LEU A 319 -49.96 -28.47 -20.98
N THR A 320 -49.84 -29.73 -20.57
CA THR A 320 -48.76 -30.62 -21.01
C THR A 320 -49.11 -31.41 -22.29
N LYS A 321 -50.27 -31.18 -22.88
CA LYS A 321 -50.63 -31.83 -24.13
C LYS A 321 -49.85 -31.28 -25.31
N ARG A 322 -49.58 -32.15 -26.31
CA ARG A 322 -48.82 -31.78 -27.52
C ARG A 322 -49.38 -30.55 -28.25
N ASN A 323 -50.70 -30.37 -28.23
CA ASN A 323 -51.36 -29.24 -28.88
C ASN A 323 -51.18 -27.90 -28.12
N SER A 324 -50.69 -27.93 -26.90
CA SER A 324 -50.37 -26.76 -26.08
C SER A 324 -48.94 -26.31 -26.22
N MET A 325 -48.11 -27.03 -26.96
CA MET A 325 -46.69 -26.71 -27.19
C MET A 325 -46.56 -25.47 -28.08
N THR A 326 -45.68 -24.55 -27.63
CA THR A 326 -45.32 -23.33 -28.36
C THR A 326 -43.82 -23.27 -28.49
N PHE A 327 -43.33 -22.75 -29.61
CA PHE A 327 -41.93 -22.39 -29.73
C PHE A 327 -41.77 -21.11 -30.56
N GLU A 328 -40.72 -20.37 -30.30
CA GLU A 328 -40.35 -19.16 -31.03
C GLU A 328 -38.82 -19.10 -31.16
N ILE A 329 -38.32 -18.64 -32.31
CA ILE A 329 -36.95 -18.24 -32.52
C ILE A 329 -36.99 -16.89 -33.23
N ALA A 330 -36.50 -15.83 -32.54
CA ALA A 330 -36.65 -14.46 -33.00
C ALA A 330 -35.27 -13.76 -32.96
N PRO A 331 -34.53 -13.72 -34.09
CA PRO A 331 -33.41 -12.77 -34.20
C PRO A 331 -33.97 -11.34 -34.22
N ASN A 332 -33.33 -10.46 -33.43
CA ASN A 332 -33.78 -9.08 -33.25
C ASN A 332 -32.58 -8.14 -33.34
N ILE A 333 -32.72 -7.03 -34.05
CA ILE A 333 -31.76 -5.94 -34.12
C ILE A 333 -32.39 -4.72 -33.46
N SER A 334 -31.71 -4.18 -32.47
CA SER A 334 -32.11 -2.95 -31.77
C SER A 334 -31.04 -1.87 -32.04
N TRP A 335 -31.49 -0.73 -32.53
CA TRP A 335 -30.65 0.42 -32.81
C TRP A 335 -31.27 1.70 -32.28
N THR A 336 -30.59 2.34 -31.34
CA THR A 336 -31.02 3.63 -30.82
C THR A 336 -30.60 4.76 -31.73
N LEU A 337 -31.46 5.20 -32.65
CA LEU A 337 -31.15 6.28 -33.60
C LEU A 337 -31.20 7.66 -32.93
N PHE A 338 -32.04 7.84 -31.92
CA PHE A 338 -32.15 9.08 -31.16
C PHE A 338 -32.44 8.80 -29.69
N SER A 339 -31.61 9.40 -28.81
CA SER A 339 -31.75 9.30 -27.35
C SER A 339 -31.60 10.67 -26.66
N GLY A 340 -31.94 11.74 -27.37
CA GLY A 340 -31.60 13.09 -26.92
C GLY A 340 -30.10 13.26 -26.85
N THR A 341 -29.60 13.76 -25.71
CA THR A 341 -28.15 13.96 -25.50
C THR A 341 -27.48 12.79 -24.76
N LYS A 342 -28.19 11.70 -24.45
CA LYS A 342 -27.72 10.63 -23.57
C LYS A 342 -26.44 9.96 -24.10
N LEU A 343 -26.46 9.45 -25.34
CA LEU A 343 -25.29 8.75 -25.93
C LEU A 343 -24.09 9.68 -26.10
N VAL A 344 -24.31 10.93 -26.56
CA VAL A 344 -23.24 11.92 -26.70
C VAL A 344 -22.57 12.20 -25.35
N ASN A 345 -23.36 12.44 -24.30
CA ASN A 345 -22.79 12.75 -23.00
C ASN A 345 -22.20 11.53 -22.30
N ALA A 346 -22.73 10.30 -22.52
CA ALA A 346 -22.10 9.07 -22.03
C ALA A 346 -20.68 8.89 -22.63
N THR A 347 -20.52 9.12 -23.94
CA THR A 347 -19.20 9.04 -24.58
C THR A 347 -18.27 10.18 -24.11
N ARG A 348 -18.81 11.40 -23.90
CA ARG A 348 -18.01 12.51 -23.33
C ARG A 348 -17.57 12.22 -21.91
N LEU A 349 -18.46 11.66 -21.09
CA LEU A 349 -18.13 11.24 -19.73
C LEU A 349 -17.00 10.20 -19.73
N ALA A 350 -17.13 9.15 -20.54
CA ALA A 350 -16.11 8.11 -20.64
C ALA A 350 -14.74 8.67 -21.13
N ARG A 351 -14.78 9.67 -22.01
CA ARG A 351 -13.55 10.37 -22.48
C ARG A 351 -12.92 11.17 -21.35
N ALA A 352 -13.70 11.97 -20.64
CA ALA A 352 -13.20 12.76 -19.50
C ALA A 352 -12.62 11.86 -18.39
N GLN A 353 -13.23 10.70 -18.12
CA GLN A 353 -12.70 9.70 -17.18
C GLN A 353 -11.38 9.09 -17.65
N LEU A 354 -11.22 8.88 -18.97
CA LEU A 354 -9.93 8.45 -19.52
C LEU A 354 -8.87 9.53 -19.35
N ASP A 355 -9.18 10.79 -19.69
CA ASP A 355 -8.25 11.92 -19.55
C ASP A 355 -7.85 12.10 -18.07
N GLU A 356 -8.80 12.02 -17.13
CA GLU A 356 -8.53 12.01 -15.68
C GLU A 356 -7.56 10.90 -15.29
N SER A 357 -7.78 9.66 -15.74
CA SER A 357 -6.91 8.54 -15.42
C SER A 357 -5.49 8.69 -15.99
N ILE A 358 -5.34 9.33 -17.15
CA ILE A 358 -4.03 9.67 -17.74
C ILE A 358 -3.30 10.70 -16.86
N HIS A 359 -3.99 11.75 -16.40
CA HIS A 359 -3.39 12.74 -15.51
C HIS A 359 -2.99 12.13 -14.16
N GLN A 360 -3.82 11.24 -13.58
CA GLN A 360 -3.48 10.51 -12.37
C GLN A 360 -2.26 9.60 -12.56
N PHE A 361 -2.16 8.90 -13.70
CA PHE A 361 -0.97 8.11 -14.04
C PHE A 361 0.28 8.99 -14.07
N ASN A 362 0.24 10.13 -14.78
CA ASN A 362 1.38 11.04 -14.87
C ASN A 362 1.78 11.60 -13.49
N GLN A 363 0.80 11.95 -12.65
CA GLN A 363 1.05 12.39 -11.27
C GLN A 363 1.73 11.29 -10.43
N THR A 364 1.28 10.05 -10.56
CA THR A 364 1.88 8.90 -9.86
C THR A 364 3.34 8.71 -10.26
N VAL A 365 3.65 8.83 -11.56
CA VAL A 365 5.03 8.74 -12.07
C VAL A 365 5.91 9.86 -11.50
N LEU A 366 5.43 11.12 -11.50
CA LEU A 366 6.18 12.25 -10.94
C LEU A 366 6.46 12.05 -9.45
N THR A 367 5.44 11.63 -8.69
CA THR A 367 5.59 11.33 -7.24
C THR A 367 6.60 10.21 -7.01
N ALA A 368 6.56 9.15 -7.81
CA ALA A 368 7.48 8.04 -7.70
C ALA A 368 8.95 8.44 -7.95
N VAL A 369 9.19 9.29 -8.94
CA VAL A 369 10.54 9.84 -9.21
C VAL A 369 11.00 10.71 -8.03
N GLN A 370 10.13 11.61 -7.53
CA GLN A 370 10.43 12.47 -6.38
C GLN A 370 10.77 11.66 -5.12
N GLU A 371 9.95 10.65 -4.79
CA GLU A 371 10.16 9.79 -3.62
C GLU A 371 11.50 9.06 -3.68
N THR A 372 11.84 8.52 -4.85
CA THR A 372 13.08 7.78 -5.04
C THR A 372 14.30 8.71 -4.96
N ASP A 373 14.25 9.87 -5.60
CA ASP A 373 15.34 10.85 -5.54
C ASP A 373 15.57 11.36 -4.10
N ASN A 374 14.48 11.67 -3.37
CA ASN A 374 14.54 12.06 -1.98
C ASN A 374 15.11 10.96 -1.08
N ALA A 375 14.69 9.69 -1.27
CA ALA A 375 15.18 8.57 -0.49
C ALA A 375 16.68 8.34 -0.69
N MET A 376 17.16 8.42 -1.94
CA MET A 376 18.59 8.30 -2.26
C MET A 376 19.42 9.45 -1.63
N ASN A 377 18.93 10.68 -1.73
CA ASN A 377 19.59 11.82 -1.13
C ASN A 377 19.62 11.73 0.40
N SER A 378 18.52 11.31 1.03
CA SER A 378 18.45 11.11 2.49
C SER A 378 19.43 10.02 2.95
N TYR A 379 19.46 8.89 2.26
CA TYR A 379 20.36 7.78 2.58
C TYR A 379 21.84 8.21 2.53
N ARG A 380 22.25 8.87 1.44
CA ARG A 380 23.61 9.41 1.29
C ARG A 380 23.99 10.36 2.41
N ASN A 381 23.10 11.33 2.72
CA ASN A 381 23.36 12.32 3.76
C ASN A 381 23.44 11.67 5.15
N SER A 382 22.58 10.68 5.43
CA SER A 382 22.61 9.93 6.70
C SER A 382 23.93 9.19 6.91
N ILE A 383 24.50 8.58 5.87
CA ILE A 383 25.82 7.92 5.98
C ILE A 383 26.91 8.93 6.31
N GLN A 384 26.94 10.09 5.64
CA GLN A 384 27.91 11.14 5.95
C GLN A 384 27.74 11.65 7.39
N GLN A 385 26.51 11.78 7.85
CA GLN A 385 26.21 12.16 9.23
C GLN A 385 26.71 11.12 10.24
N ILE A 386 26.51 9.83 9.99
CA ILE A 386 26.95 8.74 10.87
C ILE A 386 28.47 8.79 11.06
N VAL A 387 29.24 8.99 9.98
CA VAL A 387 30.70 9.07 10.04
C VAL A 387 31.14 10.22 10.95
N ALA A 388 30.54 11.42 10.78
CA ALA A 388 30.86 12.57 11.61
C ALA A 388 30.42 12.37 13.09
N MET A 389 29.23 11.80 13.31
CA MET A 389 28.70 11.59 14.67
C MET A 389 29.50 10.55 15.46
N ARG A 390 30.02 9.51 14.82
CA ARG A 390 30.92 8.54 15.48
C ARG A 390 32.16 9.24 16.06
N GLU A 391 32.75 10.15 15.31
CA GLU A 391 33.94 10.89 15.81
C GLU A 391 33.55 11.84 16.96
N VAL A 392 32.39 12.51 16.86
CA VAL A 392 31.92 13.37 17.95
C VAL A 392 31.66 12.58 19.24
N CYS A 393 31.06 11.37 19.15
CA CYS A 393 30.85 10.49 20.29
C CYS A 393 32.17 10.05 20.91
N ASN A 394 33.16 9.60 20.11
CA ASN A 394 34.49 9.21 20.59
C ASN A 394 35.16 10.34 21.37
N GLN A 395 35.16 11.56 20.80
CA GLN A 395 35.74 12.74 21.45
C GLN A 395 34.98 13.17 22.69
N GLY A 396 33.65 12.98 22.71
CA GLY A 396 32.80 13.25 23.87
C GLY A 396 33.13 12.32 25.05
N GLU A 397 33.27 11.01 24.79
CA GLU A 397 33.65 10.03 25.82
C GLU A 397 35.05 10.31 26.40
N GLU A 398 36.05 10.61 25.53
CA GLU A 398 37.40 10.95 25.94
C GLU A 398 37.41 12.24 26.78
N THR A 399 36.66 13.27 26.35
CA THR A 399 36.52 14.52 27.10
C THR A 399 35.92 14.30 28.48
N LEU A 400 34.88 13.49 28.61
CA LEU A 400 34.29 13.17 29.92
C LEU A 400 35.29 12.44 30.82
N LYS A 401 36.00 11.45 30.29
CA LYS A 401 37.01 10.69 31.03
C LYS A 401 38.13 11.60 31.56
N LEU A 402 38.70 12.44 30.72
CA LEU A 402 39.78 13.38 31.09
C LEU A 402 39.28 14.41 32.12
N SER A 403 38.07 14.97 31.92
CA SER A 403 37.47 15.95 32.83
C SER A 403 37.22 15.35 34.21
N LEU A 404 36.75 14.09 34.28
CA LEU A 404 36.56 13.38 35.54
C LEU A 404 37.86 13.11 36.29
N ASP A 405 38.90 12.71 35.58
CA ASP A 405 40.22 12.41 36.17
C ASP A 405 40.88 13.69 36.71
N LEU A 406 40.87 14.79 35.99
CA LEU A 406 41.34 16.09 36.41
C LEU A 406 40.53 16.62 37.61
N TYR A 407 39.22 16.44 37.59
CA TYR A 407 38.33 16.83 38.71
C TYR A 407 38.65 16.05 39.99
N LYS A 408 38.86 14.74 39.95
CA LYS A 408 39.23 13.90 41.07
C LYS A 408 40.55 14.38 41.71
N GLN A 409 41.51 14.85 40.87
CA GLN A 409 42.80 15.39 41.31
C GLN A 409 42.68 16.84 41.82
N GLY A 410 41.52 17.50 41.68
CA GLY A 410 41.36 18.90 42.05
C GLY A 410 41.95 19.92 41.09
N LEU A 411 42.31 19.48 39.87
CA LEU A 411 42.98 20.30 38.84
C LEU A 411 41.98 21.03 37.91
N THR A 412 40.68 20.73 37.98
CA THR A 412 39.65 21.39 37.18
C THR A 412 38.37 21.62 37.99
N PRO A 413 37.60 22.70 37.74
CA PRO A 413 36.32 22.93 38.36
C PRO A 413 35.27 21.93 37.86
N PHE A 414 34.24 21.70 38.70
CA PHE A 414 33.13 20.79 38.40
C PHE A 414 32.38 21.17 37.11
N GLN A 415 32.38 22.45 36.75
CA GLN A 415 31.71 22.94 35.51
C GLN A 415 32.21 22.20 34.27
N ASN A 416 33.49 21.89 34.13
CA ASN A 416 34.03 21.17 32.98
C ASN A 416 33.50 19.72 32.89
N VAL A 417 33.32 19.06 34.05
CA VAL A 417 32.69 17.74 34.12
C VAL A 417 31.20 17.81 33.74
N LEU A 418 30.53 18.85 34.22
CA LEU A 418 29.11 19.08 33.94
C LEU A 418 28.86 19.31 32.45
N ASP A 419 29.69 20.12 31.80
CA ASP A 419 29.60 20.41 30.38
C ASP A 419 29.89 19.17 29.53
N ALA A 420 30.89 18.38 29.90
CA ALA A 420 31.18 17.09 29.25
C ALA A 420 30.03 16.08 29.41
N LEU A 421 29.40 15.99 30.60
CA LEU A 421 28.23 15.13 30.84
C LEU A 421 27.01 15.55 30.02
N ARG A 422 26.76 16.87 29.91
CA ARG A 422 25.66 17.41 29.11
C ARG A 422 25.89 17.18 27.62
N SER A 423 27.12 17.41 27.15
CA SER A 423 27.50 17.16 25.76
C SER A 423 27.29 15.70 25.40
N LEU A 424 27.81 14.77 26.20
CA LEU A 424 27.63 13.35 25.96
C LEU A 424 26.16 12.91 25.95
N LEU A 425 25.35 13.45 26.86
CA LEU A 425 23.91 13.16 26.89
C LEU A 425 23.22 13.62 25.58
N THR A 426 23.53 14.82 25.10
CA THR A 426 22.96 15.35 23.84
C THR A 426 23.40 14.57 22.61
N LEU A 427 24.58 13.94 22.66
CA LEU A 427 25.15 13.13 21.56
C LEU A 427 24.66 11.68 21.58
N SER A 428 24.15 11.21 22.73
CA SER A 428 23.64 9.85 22.91
C SER A 428 22.12 9.73 22.75
N LEU A 429 21.43 10.86 22.54
CA LEU A 429 20.03 11.00 22.16
C LEU A 429 19.94 11.28 20.64
#